data_272ebf6c66d2c34c6f3880f681b34cd0
#
_entry.id   272ebf6c66d2c34c6f3880f681b34cd0
#
_cell.length_a   1.000
_cell.length_b   1.000
_cell.length_c   1.000
_cell.angle_alpha   90.00
_cell.angle_beta   90.00
_cell.angle_gamma   90.00
#
_symmetry.space_group_name_H-M   'P 1'
#
loop_
_entity.id
_entity.type
_entity.pdbx_description
1 polymer ?
#
loop_
_entity_poly.entity_id
_entity_poly.type
_entity_poly.pdbx_seq_one_letter_code
_entity_poly.pdbx_strand_id
1 'polypeptide(L)'
;GFEMPGYIYKPKDLDPDGVGPDDKPKKWPVIFYTYGGPSSRSVTDGWDFDRWWNNILVRAGYVVVCVDNRSATGLSKKDENTIAGQMTGDHELADVLDVVKWIKSQAWADPDRVGIWGWSNGGMMTLLGMTRSEEFKAGISVAPVTKWSYYDTIWAETVNKRPQDNAAMYDHMDLTKRAKDLRGRLFLLLFLEERRL
;
A
#
# COMPACT_ATOMS: atom_id res chain seq x y z
N GLY A 1 2.28 -7.61 -19.88
CA GLY A 1 2.05 -7.02 -18.56
C GLY A 1 2.64 -7.91 -17.47
N PHE A 2 2.78 -7.39 -16.28
CA PHE A 2 3.20 -8.15 -15.10
C PHE A 2 1.96 -8.73 -14.42
N GLU A 3 1.98 -10.01 -14.03
CA GLU A 3 0.91 -10.65 -13.29
C GLU A 3 1.14 -10.49 -11.79
N MET A 4 0.20 -9.84 -11.11
CA MET A 4 0.29 -9.55 -9.68
C MET A 4 -0.61 -10.51 -8.90
N PRO A 5 -0.04 -11.37 -8.02
CA PRO A 5 -0.84 -12.20 -7.14
C PRO A 5 -1.53 -11.36 -6.08
N GLY A 6 -2.73 -11.75 -5.71
CA GLY A 6 -3.52 -11.06 -4.71
C GLY A 6 -4.50 -11.96 -3.99
N TYR A 7 -5.05 -11.45 -2.90
CA TYR A 7 -6.20 -12.05 -2.21
C TYR A 7 -7.23 -10.99 -1.84
N ILE A 8 -8.46 -11.44 -1.69
CA ILE A 8 -9.57 -10.60 -1.25
C ILE A 8 -10.22 -11.25 -0.03
N TYR A 9 -10.30 -10.49 1.06
CA TYR A 9 -11.19 -10.80 2.17
C TYR A 9 -12.50 -10.09 1.97
N LYS A 10 -13.58 -10.82 1.97
CA LYS A 10 -14.91 -10.28 1.70
C LYS A 10 -15.95 -10.70 2.75
N PRO A 11 -16.92 -9.83 3.07
CA PRO A 11 -18.08 -10.19 3.87
C PRO A 11 -18.83 -11.38 3.29
N LYS A 12 -19.46 -12.17 4.16
CA LYS A 12 -20.21 -13.37 3.74
C LYS A 12 -21.35 -13.07 2.77
N ASP A 13 -21.97 -11.91 2.95
CA ASP A 13 -23.12 -11.43 2.17
C ASP A 13 -22.71 -10.56 0.98
N LEU A 14 -21.42 -10.56 0.60
CA LEU A 14 -20.99 -9.91 -0.62
C LEU A 14 -21.37 -10.75 -1.82
N ASP A 15 -22.25 -10.19 -2.64
CA ASP A 15 -22.56 -10.71 -3.97
C ASP A 15 -21.63 -10.11 -5.00
N PRO A 16 -21.00 -10.91 -5.89
CA PRO A 16 -20.11 -10.42 -6.93
C PRO A 16 -20.75 -9.43 -7.93
N ASP A 17 -22.05 -9.56 -8.16
CA ASP A 17 -22.81 -8.69 -9.05
C ASP A 17 -23.27 -7.40 -8.36
N GLY A 18 -22.93 -7.22 -7.08
CA GLY A 18 -23.27 -6.03 -6.31
C GLY A 18 -24.74 -5.97 -5.90
N VAL A 19 -25.37 -7.12 -5.71
CA VAL A 19 -26.76 -7.24 -5.25
C VAL A 19 -26.79 -7.51 -3.76
N GLY A 20 -27.61 -6.78 -3.03
CA GLY A 20 -27.83 -7.01 -1.59
C GLY A 20 -28.88 -8.09 -1.33
N PRO A 21 -29.03 -8.51 -0.06
CA PRO A 21 -30.02 -9.53 0.33
C PRO A 21 -31.50 -9.16 0.05
N ASP A 22 -31.74 -7.89 -0.20
CA ASP A 22 -33.08 -7.33 -0.55
C ASP A 22 -33.24 -7.05 -2.05
N ASP A 23 -32.42 -7.69 -2.87
CA ASP A 23 -32.33 -7.50 -4.34
C ASP A 23 -32.03 -6.06 -4.79
N LYS A 24 -31.49 -5.22 -3.88
CA LYS A 24 -31.07 -3.86 -4.21
C LYS A 24 -29.56 -3.77 -4.43
N PRO A 25 -29.11 -2.81 -5.23
CA PRO A 25 -27.67 -2.56 -5.40
C PRO A 25 -26.99 -2.31 -4.05
N LYS A 26 -25.95 -3.07 -3.77
CA LYS A 26 -25.12 -2.93 -2.55
C LYS A 26 -23.67 -2.80 -2.92
N LYS A 27 -23.03 -1.70 -2.50
CA LYS A 27 -21.63 -1.45 -2.72
C LYS A 27 -20.89 -1.39 -1.39
N TRP A 28 -19.70 -1.99 -1.38
CA TRP A 28 -18.90 -2.12 -0.18
C TRP A 28 -17.72 -1.14 -0.19
N PRO A 29 -17.39 -0.52 0.96
CA PRO A 29 -16.14 0.21 1.09
C PRO A 29 -14.97 -0.76 1.00
N VAL A 30 -13.90 -0.33 0.34
CA VAL A 30 -12.74 -1.17 0.10
C VAL A 30 -11.52 -0.60 0.81
N ILE A 31 -10.76 -1.46 1.46
CA ILE A 31 -9.45 -1.13 2.01
C ILE A 31 -8.40 -1.91 1.23
N PHE A 32 -7.48 -1.19 0.62
CA PHE A 32 -6.30 -1.75 -0.01
C PHE A 32 -5.18 -1.84 1.03
N TYR A 33 -4.74 -3.05 1.32
CA TYR A 33 -3.57 -3.30 2.17
C TYR A 33 -2.33 -3.48 1.32
N THR A 34 -1.26 -2.81 1.69
CA THR A 34 0.02 -2.92 0.97
C THR A 34 1.21 -2.89 1.91
N TYR A 35 2.22 -3.68 1.60
CA TYR A 35 3.59 -3.45 2.06
C TYR A 35 4.44 -2.88 0.92
N GLY A 36 4.42 -3.50 -0.26
CA GLY A 36 4.93 -2.99 -1.52
C GLY A 36 6.44 -2.76 -1.58
N GLY A 37 7.23 -3.49 -0.79
CA GLY A 37 8.67 -3.32 -0.73
C GLY A 37 9.45 -4.56 -1.17
N PRO A 38 10.74 -4.38 -1.51
CA PRO A 38 11.62 -5.47 -1.86
C PRO A 38 11.86 -6.40 -0.67
N SER A 39 12.29 -7.63 -0.95
CA SER A 39 12.55 -8.65 0.06
C SER A 39 11.33 -8.98 0.95
N SER A 40 10.13 -8.64 0.46
CA SER A 40 8.87 -8.86 1.17
C SER A 40 7.81 -9.44 0.24
N ARG A 41 6.89 -10.20 0.83
CA ARG A 41 5.75 -10.78 0.15
C ARG A 41 4.57 -10.84 1.10
N SER A 42 3.48 -10.15 0.76
CA SER A 42 2.25 -10.11 1.57
C SER A 42 1.25 -11.19 1.17
N VAL A 43 1.30 -11.62 -0.09
CA VAL A 43 0.41 -12.66 -0.61
C VAL A 43 1.05 -14.03 -0.43
N THR A 44 0.68 -14.72 0.63
CA THR A 44 1.16 -16.07 0.98
C THR A 44 -0.03 -16.97 1.28
N ASP A 45 0.13 -18.29 1.10
CA ASP A 45 -0.83 -19.27 1.60
C ASP A 45 -0.45 -19.64 3.04
N GLY A 46 -0.87 -18.82 3.99
CA GLY A 46 -0.53 -18.97 5.40
C GLY A 46 -1.43 -18.12 6.28
N TRP A 47 -1.26 -18.24 7.56
CA TRP A 47 -2.01 -17.50 8.57
C TRP A 47 -1.05 -16.65 9.40
N ASP A 48 -1.20 -15.31 9.36
CA ASP A 48 -0.33 -14.33 10.00
C ASP A 48 -1.13 -13.23 10.70
N PHE A 49 -0.44 -12.27 11.31
CA PHE A 49 -1.04 -11.16 12.03
C PHE A 49 -1.90 -10.27 11.15
N ASP A 50 -1.48 -9.98 9.93
CA ASP A 50 -2.23 -9.10 9.03
C ASP A 50 -3.59 -9.70 8.67
N ARG A 51 -3.67 -11.03 8.62
CA ARG A 51 -4.91 -11.76 8.35
C ARG A 51 -5.91 -11.66 9.49
N TRP A 52 -5.45 -11.61 10.73
CA TRP A 52 -6.32 -11.34 11.87
C TRP A 52 -6.93 -9.93 11.78
N TRP A 53 -6.12 -8.94 11.49
CA TRP A 53 -6.55 -7.57 11.31
C TRP A 53 -7.53 -7.44 10.13
N ASN A 54 -7.22 -8.04 9.00
CA ASN A 54 -8.09 -8.05 7.83
C ASN A 54 -9.46 -8.68 8.13
N ASN A 55 -9.53 -9.73 8.95
CA ASN A 55 -10.81 -10.30 9.39
C ASN A 55 -11.63 -9.34 10.26
N ILE A 56 -10.99 -8.53 11.11
CA ILE A 56 -11.67 -7.49 11.90
C ILE A 56 -12.31 -6.48 10.95
N LEU A 57 -11.57 -6.02 9.96
CA LEU A 57 -12.07 -5.07 8.96
C LEU A 57 -13.26 -5.63 8.17
N VAL A 58 -13.19 -6.90 7.77
CA VAL A 58 -14.30 -7.58 7.06
C VAL A 58 -15.54 -7.66 7.93
N ARG A 59 -15.39 -7.98 9.22
CA ARG A 59 -16.51 -8.00 10.17
C ARG A 59 -17.10 -6.61 10.40
N ALA A 60 -16.29 -5.57 10.23
CA ALA A 60 -16.74 -4.17 10.27
C ALA A 60 -17.40 -3.71 8.96
N GLY A 61 -17.54 -4.60 7.97
CA GLY A 61 -18.22 -4.32 6.72
C GLY A 61 -17.36 -3.78 5.61
N TYR A 62 -16.04 -3.99 5.65
CA TYR A 62 -15.13 -3.63 4.57
C TYR A 62 -14.76 -4.85 3.71
N VAL A 63 -14.50 -4.62 2.44
CA VAL A 63 -13.72 -5.56 1.61
C VAL A 63 -12.25 -5.19 1.75
N VAL A 64 -11.39 -6.18 2.00
CA VAL A 64 -9.95 -5.95 2.07
C VAL A 64 -9.28 -6.61 0.86
N VAL A 65 -8.52 -5.85 0.11
CA VAL A 65 -7.76 -6.31 -1.05
C VAL A 65 -6.28 -6.15 -0.74
N CYS A 66 -5.51 -7.20 -0.97
CA CYS A 66 -4.06 -7.18 -0.90
C CYS A 66 -3.48 -7.75 -2.19
N VAL A 67 -2.51 -7.06 -2.77
CA VAL A 67 -1.81 -7.50 -3.99
C VAL A 67 -0.33 -7.21 -3.81
N ASP A 68 0.50 -8.18 -4.15
CA ASP A 68 1.94 -7.97 -4.25
C ASP A 68 2.27 -7.30 -5.59
N ASN A 69 2.92 -6.14 -5.50
CA ASN A 69 3.40 -5.42 -6.67
C ASN A 69 4.67 -6.06 -7.25
N ARG A 70 5.19 -5.53 -8.35
CA ARG A 70 6.37 -6.08 -9.06
C ARG A 70 7.64 -6.14 -8.20
N SER A 71 7.78 -5.30 -7.19
CA SER A 71 8.94 -5.28 -6.31
C SER A 71 8.91 -6.36 -5.22
N ALA A 72 7.80 -7.08 -5.06
CA ALA A 72 7.70 -8.17 -4.10
C ALA A 72 8.61 -9.35 -4.48
N THR A 73 9.22 -9.94 -3.45
CA THR A 73 10.19 -11.02 -3.66
C THR A 73 9.53 -12.33 -4.09
N GLY A 74 10.25 -13.11 -4.87
CA GLY A 74 9.87 -14.47 -5.27
C GLY A 74 8.81 -14.56 -6.38
N LEU A 75 8.44 -13.44 -7.00
CA LEU A 75 7.52 -13.42 -8.15
C LEU A 75 8.31 -13.43 -9.46
N SER A 76 9.13 -12.41 -9.67
CA SER A 76 9.97 -12.28 -10.86
C SER A 76 11.22 -11.50 -10.50
N LYS A 77 12.39 -12.12 -10.61
CA LYS A 77 13.66 -11.45 -10.32
C LYS A 77 13.92 -10.27 -11.23
N LYS A 78 13.46 -10.34 -12.47
CA LYS A 78 13.55 -9.25 -13.44
C LYS A 78 12.73 -8.06 -12.98
N ASP A 79 11.50 -8.29 -12.53
CA ASP A 79 10.59 -7.22 -12.14
C ASP A 79 10.97 -6.65 -10.76
N GLU A 80 11.35 -7.50 -9.79
CA GLU A 80 11.90 -7.08 -8.50
C GLU A 80 13.11 -6.14 -8.68
N ASN A 81 14.00 -6.44 -9.63
CA ASN A 81 15.17 -5.63 -9.90
C ASN A 81 14.87 -4.28 -10.59
N THR A 82 13.65 -4.02 -11.04
CA THR A 82 13.29 -2.73 -11.65
C THR A 82 13.47 -1.55 -10.69
N ILE A 83 13.40 -1.80 -9.39
CA ILE A 83 13.59 -0.79 -8.35
C ILE A 83 15.03 -0.67 -7.84
N ALA A 84 15.95 -1.52 -8.32
CA ALA A 84 17.34 -1.52 -7.85
C ALA A 84 18.03 -0.19 -8.12
N GLY A 85 18.45 0.51 -7.07
CA GLY A 85 19.05 1.84 -7.14
C GLY A 85 18.07 2.97 -7.45
N GLN A 86 16.77 2.70 -7.50
CA GLN A 86 15.75 3.69 -7.84
C GLN A 86 14.40 3.39 -7.17
N MET A 87 14.42 3.08 -5.89
CA MET A 87 13.19 2.89 -5.12
C MET A 87 12.46 4.22 -4.92
N THR A 88 11.97 4.76 -6.03
CA THR A 88 11.25 6.04 -6.10
C THR A 88 9.79 5.95 -5.71
N GLY A 89 9.28 4.74 -5.53
CA GLY A 89 7.87 4.47 -5.33
C GLY A 89 7.00 4.62 -6.58
N ASP A 90 7.57 5.02 -7.72
CA ASP A 90 6.80 5.30 -8.93
C ASP A 90 6.27 4.02 -9.57
N HIS A 91 7.10 2.98 -9.66
CA HIS A 91 6.71 1.68 -10.19
C HIS A 91 5.71 0.98 -9.27
N GLU A 92 5.99 1.02 -7.96
CA GLU A 92 5.16 0.41 -6.93
C GLU A 92 3.79 1.09 -6.86
N LEU A 93 3.76 2.43 -6.92
CA LEU A 93 2.51 3.18 -6.94
C LEU A 93 1.71 2.93 -8.23
N ALA A 94 2.37 2.84 -9.38
CA ALA A 94 1.70 2.53 -10.64
C ALA A 94 0.97 1.19 -10.56
N ASP A 95 1.62 0.15 -10.02
CA ASP A 95 1.00 -1.16 -9.80
C ASP A 95 -0.19 -1.08 -8.84
N VAL A 96 -0.06 -0.34 -7.74
CA VAL A 96 -1.15 -0.10 -6.79
C VAL A 96 -2.34 0.60 -7.47
N LEU A 97 -2.09 1.60 -8.29
CA LEU A 97 -3.15 2.34 -8.99
C LEU A 97 -3.85 1.48 -10.03
N ASP A 98 -3.15 0.58 -10.71
CA ASP A 98 -3.78 -0.38 -11.62
C ASP A 98 -4.73 -1.33 -10.88
N VAL A 99 -4.33 -1.80 -9.67
CA VAL A 99 -5.22 -2.60 -8.81
C VAL A 99 -6.43 -1.79 -8.35
N VAL A 100 -6.24 -0.53 -7.96
CA VAL A 100 -7.35 0.35 -7.54
C VAL A 100 -8.33 0.59 -8.68
N LYS A 101 -7.83 0.78 -9.90
CA LYS A 101 -8.67 0.87 -11.10
C LYS A 101 -9.51 -0.39 -11.31
N TRP A 102 -8.89 -1.56 -11.14
CA TRP A 102 -9.62 -2.84 -11.18
C TRP A 102 -10.66 -2.93 -10.06
N ILE A 103 -10.32 -2.58 -8.82
CA ILE A 103 -11.27 -2.55 -7.70
C ILE A 103 -12.49 -1.69 -8.05
N LYS A 104 -12.27 -0.48 -8.55
CA LYS A 104 -13.35 0.46 -8.89
C LYS A 104 -14.24 0.00 -10.05
N SER A 105 -13.76 -0.92 -10.88
CA SER A 105 -14.55 -1.53 -11.96
C SER A 105 -15.45 -2.68 -11.47
N GLN A 106 -15.31 -3.14 -10.22
CA GLN A 106 -16.11 -4.23 -9.70
C GLN A 106 -17.50 -3.74 -9.28
N ALA A 107 -18.54 -4.51 -9.61
CA ALA A 107 -19.92 -4.16 -9.29
C ALA A 107 -20.19 -3.99 -7.78
N TRP A 108 -19.50 -4.80 -6.97
CA TRP A 108 -19.60 -4.78 -5.51
C TRP A 108 -18.80 -3.65 -4.82
N ALA A 109 -17.87 -2.99 -5.51
CA ALA A 109 -17.03 -1.96 -4.90
C ALA A 109 -17.70 -0.58 -4.95
N ASP A 110 -17.54 0.17 -3.86
CA ASP A 110 -17.88 1.59 -3.84
C ASP A 110 -16.65 2.41 -4.27
N PRO A 111 -16.65 2.99 -5.48
CA PRO A 111 -15.50 3.70 -6.01
C PRO A 111 -15.16 4.99 -5.23
N ASP A 112 -16.12 5.52 -4.46
CA ASP A 112 -15.94 6.72 -3.65
C ASP A 112 -15.51 6.41 -2.20
N ARG A 113 -15.41 5.12 -1.85
CA ARG A 113 -15.00 4.68 -0.52
C ARG A 113 -13.84 3.68 -0.59
N VAL A 114 -12.75 4.06 -1.25
CA VAL A 114 -11.51 3.29 -1.30
C VAL A 114 -10.50 3.91 -0.35
N GLY A 115 -10.00 3.13 0.59
CA GLY A 115 -8.92 3.48 1.51
C GLY A 115 -7.67 2.66 1.28
N ILE A 116 -6.55 3.11 1.83
CA ILE A 116 -5.26 2.41 1.79
C ILE A 116 -4.66 2.35 3.19
N TRP A 117 -4.03 1.22 3.55
CA TRP A 117 -3.25 1.17 4.76
C TRP A 117 -2.00 0.29 4.60
N GLY A 118 -1.01 0.59 5.42
CA GLY A 118 0.20 -0.22 5.51
C GLY A 118 1.14 0.23 6.62
N TRP A 119 2.08 -0.64 6.95
CA TRP A 119 3.07 -0.46 7.99
C TRP A 119 4.47 -0.33 7.38
N SER A 120 5.34 0.51 7.95
CA SER A 120 6.73 0.69 7.53
C SER A 120 6.82 1.12 6.05
N ASN A 121 7.36 0.28 5.17
CA ASN A 121 7.31 0.52 3.72
C ASN A 121 5.86 0.65 3.21
N GLY A 122 4.93 -0.13 3.73
CA GLY A 122 3.50 0.02 3.43
C GLY A 122 2.92 1.33 3.92
N GLY A 123 3.44 1.87 5.04
CA GLY A 123 3.12 3.22 5.50
C GLY A 123 3.63 4.28 4.52
N MET A 124 4.84 4.12 4.00
CA MET A 124 5.37 4.96 2.92
C MET A 124 4.49 4.88 1.66
N MET A 125 4.12 3.67 1.24
CA MET A 125 3.22 3.46 0.10
C MET A 125 1.86 4.13 0.30
N THR A 126 1.33 4.08 1.53
CA THR A 126 0.11 4.82 1.91
C THR A 126 0.29 6.32 1.69
N LEU A 127 1.38 6.91 2.19
CA LEU A 127 1.66 8.33 1.98
C LEU A 127 1.85 8.68 0.51
N LEU A 128 2.52 7.83 -0.27
CA LEU A 128 2.66 8.01 -1.72
C LEU A 128 1.28 8.00 -2.40
N GLY A 129 0.43 7.03 -2.11
CA GLY A 129 -0.93 6.97 -2.63
C GLY A 129 -1.76 8.20 -2.29
N MET A 130 -1.68 8.68 -1.04
CA MET A 130 -2.43 9.84 -0.55
C MET A 130 -1.90 11.20 -1.04
N THR A 131 -0.64 11.27 -1.50
CA THR A 131 0.00 12.53 -1.95
C THR A 131 0.21 12.62 -3.45
N ARG A 132 0.25 11.47 -4.15
CA ARG A 132 0.50 11.42 -5.60
C ARG A 132 -0.71 10.97 -6.41
N SER A 133 -1.85 10.65 -5.75
CA SER A 133 -3.09 10.27 -6.44
C SER A 133 -4.32 10.84 -5.73
N GLU A 134 -5.47 10.79 -6.41
CA GLU A 134 -6.78 11.18 -5.87
C GLU A 134 -7.67 9.95 -5.60
N GLU A 135 -7.09 8.76 -5.76
CA GLU A 135 -7.83 7.51 -5.77
C GLU A 135 -8.31 7.10 -4.38
N PHE A 136 -7.59 7.52 -3.33
CA PHE A 136 -7.88 7.13 -1.96
C PHE A 136 -8.58 8.24 -1.17
N LYS A 137 -9.64 7.89 -0.45
CA LYS A 137 -10.40 8.83 0.39
C LYS A 137 -9.93 8.84 1.84
N ALA A 138 -9.27 7.76 2.26
CA ALA A 138 -8.67 7.64 3.58
C ALA A 138 -7.39 6.79 3.53
N GLY A 139 -6.45 7.11 4.42
CA GLY A 139 -5.22 6.34 4.58
C GLY A 139 -4.87 6.12 6.05
N ILE A 140 -4.32 4.94 6.35
CA ILE A 140 -3.71 4.64 7.64
C ILE A 140 -2.24 4.31 7.39
N SER A 141 -1.36 5.21 7.79
CA SER A 141 0.08 5.06 7.62
C SER A 141 0.73 4.80 8.98
N VAL A 142 1.29 3.61 9.15
CA VAL A 142 1.89 3.17 10.41
C VAL A 142 3.40 3.16 10.27
N ALA A 143 4.11 3.91 11.12
CA ALA A 143 5.56 4.00 11.17
C ALA A 143 6.23 4.12 9.78
N PRO A 144 5.80 5.06 8.92
CA PRO A 144 6.29 5.16 7.56
C PRO A 144 7.76 5.58 7.49
N VAL A 145 8.45 5.13 6.46
CA VAL A 145 9.69 5.76 6.01
C VAL A 145 9.31 7.02 5.23
N THR A 146 9.51 8.19 5.83
CA THR A 146 9.17 9.47 5.19
C THR A 146 10.33 10.03 4.37
N LYS A 147 11.55 9.59 4.65
CA LYS A 147 12.77 10.02 3.97
C LYS A 147 13.83 8.95 4.12
N TRP A 148 14.36 8.44 3.02
CA TRP A 148 15.35 7.37 3.03
C TRP A 148 16.64 7.72 3.76
N SER A 149 17.05 8.99 3.78
CA SER A 149 18.23 9.43 4.54
C SER A 149 18.04 9.41 6.08
N TYR A 150 16.82 9.14 6.57
CA TYR A 150 16.54 8.94 7.99
C TYR A 150 16.47 7.46 8.37
N TYR A 151 16.54 6.57 7.39
CA TYR A 151 16.54 5.15 7.61
C TYR A 151 17.95 4.60 7.77
N ASP A 152 18.11 3.33 8.18
CA ASP A 152 19.43 2.74 8.36
C ASP A 152 20.18 2.60 7.01
N THR A 153 21.53 2.69 7.09
CA THR A 153 22.37 2.66 5.89
C THR A 153 22.47 1.26 5.30
N ILE A 154 22.41 0.22 6.12
CA ILE A 154 22.56 -1.17 5.66
C ILE A 154 21.48 -1.49 4.64
N TRP A 155 20.23 -1.14 4.93
CA TRP A 155 19.13 -1.41 4.03
C TRP A 155 18.98 -0.35 2.93
N ALA A 156 18.93 0.93 3.33
CA ALA A 156 18.66 2.01 2.38
C ALA A 156 19.73 2.12 1.29
N GLU A 157 21.01 2.00 1.62
CA GLU A 157 22.11 2.10 0.66
C GLU A 157 22.23 0.83 -0.21
N THR A 158 21.86 -0.35 0.32
CA THR A 158 21.83 -1.58 -0.47
C THR A 158 20.83 -1.47 -1.62
N VAL A 159 19.66 -0.89 -1.36
CA VAL A 159 18.60 -0.77 -2.36
C VAL A 159 18.80 0.46 -3.25
N ASN A 160 19.23 1.59 -2.68
CA ASN A 160 19.22 2.90 -3.34
C ASN A 160 20.60 3.50 -3.64
N LYS A 161 21.69 2.81 -3.32
CA LYS A 161 23.07 3.36 -3.26
C LYS A 161 23.18 4.43 -2.16
N ARG A 162 24.37 5.03 -2.02
CA ARG A 162 24.57 6.09 -1.02
C ARG A 162 23.89 7.39 -1.45
N PRO A 163 23.46 8.24 -0.51
CA PRO A 163 22.85 9.54 -0.82
C PRO A 163 23.71 10.42 -1.75
N GLN A 164 25.04 10.34 -1.60
CA GLN A 164 25.99 11.10 -2.42
C GLN A 164 26.01 10.60 -3.87
N ASP A 165 25.76 9.29 -4.07
CA ASP A 165 25.81 8.66 -5.40
C ASP A 165 24.45 8.68 -6.10
N ASN A 166 23.37 9.03 -5.38
CA ASN A 166 22.00 9.00 -5.91
C ASN A 166 21.09 10.09 -5.31
N ALA A 167 21.63 11.29 -5.17
CA ALA A 167 20.94 12.40 -4.50
C ALA A 167 19.55 12.70 -5.09
N ALA A 168 19.38 12.57 -6.40
CA ALA A 168 18.11 12.83 -7.08
C ALA A 168 17.00 11.88 -6.62
N MET A 169 17.31 10.59 -6.44
CA MET A 169 16.34 9.59 -5.91
C MET A 169 15.95 9.92 -4.47
N TYR A 170 16.94 10.21 -3.61
CA TYR A 170 16.68 10.58 -2.22
C TYR A 170 15.83 11.85 -2.10
N ASP A 171 16.05 12.83 -2.98
CA ASP A 171 15.25 14.05 -3.04
C ASP A 171 13.82 13.79 -3.53
N HIS A 172 13.68 12.96 -4.57
CA HIS A 172 12.38 12.57 -5.13
C HIS A 172 11.50 11.86 -4.10
N MET A 173 12.12 11.02 -3.24
CA MET A 173 11.45 10.26 -2.19
C MET A 173 11.36 10.98 -0.85
N ASP A 174 11.70 12.26 -0.77
CA ASP A 174 11.46 13.05 0.44
C ASP A 174 9.97 13.40 0.56
N LEU A 175 9.22 12.54 1.25
CA LEU A 175 7.77 12.70 1.43
C LEU A 175 7.43 13.89 2.33
N THR A 176 8.37 14.41 3.11
CA THR A 176 8.13 15.61 3.92
C THR A 176 7.84 16.83 3.04
N LYS A 177 8.40 16.88 1.84
CA LYS A 177 8.14 17.93 0.85
C LYS A 177 6.75 17.85 0.22
N ARG A 178 6.10 16.69 0.33
CA ARG A 178 4.78 16.41 -0.26
C ARG A 178 3.61 16.52 0.71
N ALA A 179 3.85 16.89 1.95
CA ALA A 179 2.78 17.01 2.95
C ALA A 179 1.64 17.95 2.49
N LYS A 180 1.99 18.99 1.73
CA LYS A 180 1.01 19.93 1.14
C LYS A 180 0.10 19.32 0.06
N ASP A 181 0.52 18.20 -0.52
CA ASP A 181 -0.19 17.52 -1.61
C ASP A 181 -1.14 16.43 -1.07
N LEU A 182 -1.21 16.28 0.28
CA LEU A 182 -2.06 15.29 0.93
C LEU A 182 -3.53 15.48 0.56
N ARG A 183 -4.18 14.40 0.12
CA ARG A 183 -5.60 14.36 -0.21
C ARG A 183 -6.33 13.34 0.65
N GLY A 184 -7.58 13.64 0.97
CA GLY A 184 -8.41 12.77 1.81
C GLY A 184 -8.06 12.86 3.30
N ARG A 185 -8.38 11.81 4.05
CA ARG A 185 -8.17 11.73 5.51
C ARG A 185 -7.03 10.78 5.83
N LEU A 186 -6.03 11.26 6.54
CA LEU A 186 -4.88 10.45 6.95
C LEU A 186 -4.90 10.23 8.47
N PHE A 187 -4.77 8.97 8.88
CA PHE A 187 -4.36 8.59 10.22
C PHE A 187 -2.89 8.17 10.18
N LEU A 188 -2.04 8.95 10.86
CA LEU A 188 -0.60 8.71 10.93
C LEU A 188 -0.25 8.23 12.34
N LEU A 189 0.29 7.01 12.44
CA LEU A 189 0.78 6.42 13.67
C LEU A 189 2.30 6.36 13.65
N LEU A 190 2.94 7.01 14.62
CA LEU A 190 4.39 7.02 14.78
C LEU A 190 4.75 6.41 16.13
N PHE A 191 5.88 5.70 16.18
CA PHE A 191 6.49 5.26 17.43
C PHE A 191 7.58 6.26 17.80
N LEU A 192 7.44 6.89 18.96
CA LEU A 192 8.44 7.78 19.52
C LEU A 192 9.23 7.01 20.56
N GLU A 193 10.53 6.87 20.36
CA GLU A 193 11.44 6.39 21.38
C GLU A 193 11.88 7.59 22.25
N GLU A 194 11.50 7.62 23.53
CA GLU A 194 12.10 8.56 24.48
C GLU A 194 13.55 8.17 24.69
N ARG A 195 14.48 8.85 24.03
CA ARG A 195 15.89 8.81 24.46
C ARG A 195 15.96 9.57 25.78
N ARG A 196 16.07 8.83 26.88
CA ARG A 196 16.56 9.43 28.12
C ARG A 196 18.01 9.84 27.87
N LEU A 197 18.23 11.15 27.81
CA LEU A 197 19.55 11.76 27.80
C LEU A 197 20.25 11.55 29.12
#